data_8db8a6b59f733ceda7a8bdebb81b4d8b
#
_entry.id   8db8a6b59f733ceda7a8bdebb81b4d8b
#
_cell.length_a   1.000
_cell.length_b   1.000
_cell.length_c   1.000
_cell.angle_alpha   90.00
_cell.angle_beta   90.00
_cell.angle_gamma   90.00
#
_symmetry.space_group_name_H-M   'P 1'
#
loop_
_entity.id
_entity.type
_entity.pdbx_description
1 polymer ?
#
loop_
_entity_poly.entity_id
_entity_poly.type
_entity_poly.pdbx_seq_one_letter_code
_entity_poly.pdbx_strand_id
1 'polypeptide(L)'
;PIHPNTHVNMCQSTNGLVPTAKEMVIYEELGKVIDASKILQASLQKKATEFADVIKMGRTCLQDAVPLTLGQEFGAFAHATGRLVKRLKLEREHWNKSCLGGTAVGTGMSCLPGFRQVIAQHLSDVCGRPIETEEDLFDGMMATDGLVIAHAHVQALATLVWKMARDIRLLASGPRAGFGEINLPAVAPGSSIMPGKVNPVIPEMVFLTTDRVSANHTGLVAGILSGWLELGTSSGIPVKSFIESCDLLARSMRIFAAKCIDGITANREHCREMTEMSTSLATMVSTLFGYEVGTKIAHVAIDENITCKEAAKRSGLLPDEAVEELFDVTAMTDPDKMEALFKKYKTLRHV
;
A
#
# COMPACT_ATOMS: atom_id res chain seq x y z
N PRO A 1 12.35 -50.81 -18.75
CA PRO A 1 11.35 -49.75 -18.80
C PRO A 1 11.10 -49.18 -17.42
N ILE A 2 10.89 -47.86 -17.30
CA ILE A 2 10.56 -47.20 -16.03
C ILE A 2 9.08 -47.39 -15.74
N HIS A 3 8.76 -47.89 -14.54
CA HIS A 3 7.39 -48.11 -14.10
C HIS A 3 6.93 -46.92 -13.22
N PRO A 4 5.74 -46.36 -13.42
CA PRO A 4 5.29 -45.16 -12.70
C PRO A 4 5.27 -45.36 -11.17
N ASN A 5 4.64 -46.43 -10.68
CA ASN A 5 4.49 -46.63 -9.26
C ASN A 5 5.74 -47.20 -8.57
N THR A 6 6.51 -48.05 -9.27
CA THR A 6 7.70 -48.72 -8.70
C THR A 6 8.92 -47.79 -8.69
N HIS A 7 9.06 -46.90 -9.69
CA HIS A 7 10.26 -46.08 -9.84
C HIS A 7 9.97 -44.60 -9.61
N VAL A 8 8.98 -44.01 -10.34
CA VAL A 8 8.72 -42.57 -10.28
C VAL A 8 8.11 -42.16 -8.95
N ASN A 9 7.13 -42.93 -8.47
CA ASN A 9 6.39 -42.65 -7.24
C ASN A 9 7.03 -43.25 -5.97
N MET A 10 8.27 -43.79 -6.08
CA MET A 10 8.97 -44.37 -4.93
C MET A 10 9.20 -43.30 -3.84
N CYS A 11 8.98 -43.66 -2.59
CA CYS A 11 9.13 -42.81 -1.40
C CYS A 11 8.19 -41.58 -1.36
N GLN A 12 7.21 -41.52 -2.25
CA GLN A 12 6.33 -40.38 -2.35
C GLN A 12 4.88 -40.73 -2.01
N SER A 13 4.17 -39.75 -1.47
CA SER A 13 2.73 -39.73 -1.24
C SER A 13 2.22 -38.38 -1.73
N THR A 14 0.96 -38.33 -2.15
CA THR A 14 0.24 -37.07 -2.39
C THR A 14 0.38 -36.11 -1.21
N ASN A 15 0.40 -36.66 0.01
CA ASN A 15 0.45 -35.88 1.25
C ASN A 15 1.81 -35.21 1.51
N GLY A 16 2.89 -35.70 0.92
CA GLY A 16 4.19 -35.01 0.92
C GLY A 16 4.39 -34.16 -0.32
N LEU A 17 3.93 -34.65 -1.50
CA LEU A 17 4.13 -33.97 -2.79
C LEU A 17 3.34 -32.67 -2.90
N VAL A 18 2.05 -32.68 -2.56
CA VAL A 18 1.19 -31.50 -2.72
C VAL A 18 1.59 -30.35 -1.79
N PRO A 19 1.86 -30.54 -0.48
CA PRO A 19 2.42 -29.50 0.36
C PRO A 19 3.72 -28.93 -0.18
N THR A 20 4.67 -29.78 -0.57
CA THR A 20 5.95 -29.33 -1.15
C THR A 20 5.74 -28.49 -2.41
N ALA A 21 4.87 -28.92 -3.33
CA ALA A 21 4.53 -28.14 -4.52
C ALA A 21 3.86 -26.80 -4.18
N LYS A 22 3.00 -26.77 -3.16
CA LYS A 22 2.39 -25.56 -2.61
C LYS A 22 3.45 -24.58 -2.11
N GLU A 23 4.42 -25.05 -1.32
CA GLU A 23 5.55 -24.26 -0.82
C GLU A 23 6.26 -23.54 -1.98
N MET A 24 6.62 -24.28 -3.01
CA MET A 24 7.32 -23.74 -4.18
C MET A 24 6.51 -22.68 -4.91
N VAL A 25 5.22 -22.92 -5.13
CA VAL A 25 4.33 -21.99 -5.82
C VAL A 25 4.17 -20.70 -5.01
N ILE A 26 3.95 -20.79 -3.70
CA ILE A 26 3.77 -19.62 -2.85
C ILE A 26 5.03 -18.75 -2.84
N TYR A 27 6.21 -19.36 -2.74
CA TYR A 27 7.48 -18.65 -2.84
C TYR A 27 7.61 -17.85 -4.14
N GLU A 28 7.29 -18.46 -5.28
CA GLU A 28 7.36 -17.79 -6.58
C GLU A 28 6.31 -16.67 -6.73
N GLU A 29 5.09 -16.91 -6.31
CA GLU A 29 4.02 -15.92 -6.40
C GLU A 29 4.29 -14.71 -5.49
N LEU A 30 4.76 -14.90 -4.26
CA LEU A 30 5.21 -13.81 -3.40
C LEU A 30 6.34 -13.01 -4.05
N GLY A 31 7.26 -13.67 -4.75
CA GLY A 31 8.31 -13.02 -5.52
C GLY A 31 7.77 -12.03 -6.55
N LYS A 32 6.76 -12.44 -7.33
CA LYS A 32 6.10 -11.58 -8.34
C LYS A 32 5.45 -10.35 -7.70
N VAL A 33 4.78 -10.53 -6.57
CA VAL A 33 4.15 -9.44 -5.81
C VAL A 33 5.21 -8.48 -5.27
N ILE A 34 6.29 -8.99 -4.69
CA ILE A 34 7.42 -8.18 -4.18
C ILE A 34 8.02 -7.32 -5.29
N ASP A 35 8.28 -7.89 -6.46
CA ASP A 35 8.90 -7.16 -7.56
C ASP A 35 7.97 -6.10 -8.16
N ALA A 36 6.69 -6.38 -8.29
CA ALA A 36 5.71 -5.39 -8.70
C ALA A 36 5.56 -4.25 -7.67
N SER A 37 5.64 -4.58 -6.38
CA SER A 37 5.59 -3.59 -5.30
C SER A 37 6.79 -2.65 -5.30
N LYS A 38 7.99 -3.17 -5.61
CA LYS A 38 9.20 -2.33 -5.75
C LYS A 38 9.07 -1.33 -6.91
N ILE A 39 8.47 -1.76 -8.03
CA ILE A 39 8.21 -0.88 -9.19
C ILE A 39 7.24 0.24 -8.77
N LEU A 40 6.12 -0.10 -8.13
CA LEU A 40 5.17 0.89 -7.63
C LEU A 40 5.83 1.84 -6.62
N GLN A 41 6.61 1.31 -5.68
CA GLN A 41 7.35 2.11 -4.70
C GLN A 41 8.30 3.11 -5.36
N ALA A 42 9.02 2.69 -6.40
CA ALA A 42 9.94 3.57 -7.14
C ALA A 42 9.20 4.72 -7.84
N SER A 43 8.06 4.44 -8.49
CA SER A 43 7.21 5.46 -9.11
C SER A 43 6.67 6.46 -8.09
N LEU A 44 6.20 5.98 -6.94
CA LEU A 44 5.73 6.82 -5.84
C LEU A 44 6.84 7.69 -5.26
N GLN A 45 8.04 7.15 -5.07
CA GLN A 45 9.21 7.90 -4.59
C GLN A 45 9.65 8.98 -5.57
N LYS A 46 9.62 8.69 -6.88
CA LYS A 46 9.87 9.68 -7.93
C LYS A 46 8.89 10.84 -7.84
N LYS A 47 7.58 10.56 -7.68
CA LYS A 47 6.55 11.59 -7.51
C LYS A 47 6.69 12.35 -6.19
N ALA A 48 7.11 11.70 -5.12
CA ALA A 48 7.41 12.36 -3.85
C ALA A 48 8.49 13.44 -4.01
N THR A 49 9.53 13.14 -4.78
CA THR A 49 10.59 14.12 -5.10
C THR A 49 10.10 15.23 -6.05
N GLU A 50 9.35 14.86 -7.10
CA GLU A 50 8.82 15.80 -8.10
C GLU A 50 7.86 16.83 -7.48
N PHE A 51 7.09 16.42 -6.48
CA PHE A 51 6.07 17.24 -5.83
C PHE A 51 6.48 17.76 -4.44
N ALA A 52 7.76 17.72 -4.11
CA ALA A 52 8.27 18.12 -2.80
C ALA A 52 7.94 19.58 -2.41
N ASP A 53 7.78 20.45 -3.41
CA ASP A 53 7.44 21.87 -3.26
C ASP A 53 5.98 22.22 -3.58
N VAL A 54 5.14 21.23 -3.88
CA VAL A 54 3.72 21.45 -4.20
C VAL A 54 2.92 21.53 -2.91
N ILE A 55 2.62 22.75 -2.48
CA ILE A 55 1.79 22.98 -1.29
C ILE A 55 0.34 22.63 -1.59
N LYS A 56 -0.30 21.93 -0.69
CA LYS A 56 -1.72 21.59 -0.72
C LYS A 56 -2.33 21.60 0.66
N MET A 57 -3.65 21.70 0.73
CA MET A 57 -4.40 21.52 1.96
C MET A 57 -4.51 20.03 2.32
N GLY A 58 -4.05 19.66 3.50
CA GLY A 58 -4.32 18.36 4.10
C GLY A 58 -5.75 18.26 4.61
N ARG A 59 -6.35 17.07 4.53
CA ARG A 59 -7.74 16.85 4.94
C ARG A 59 -7.86 15.68 5.91
N THR A 60 -8.69 15.88 6.92
CA THR A 60 -9.16 14.83 7.83
C THR A 60 -10.68 14.81 7.79
N CYS A 61 -11.30 13.63 7.69
CA CYS A 61 -12.75 13.50 7.45
C CYS A 61 -13.24 14.29 6.21
N LEU A 62 -12.37 14.48 5.21
CA LEU A 62 -12.57 15.32 4.02
C LEU A 62 -12.75 16.82 4.32
N GLN A 63 -12.50 17.26 5.54
CA GLN A 63 -12.49 18.67 5.93
C GLN A 63 -11.06 19.19 5.96
N ASP A 64 -10.89 20.49 5.74
CA ASP A 64 -9.60 21.16 5.81
C ASP A 64 -8.92 20.92 7.16
N ALA A 65 -7.65 20.57 7.12
CA ALA A 65 -6.85 20.37 8.32
C ALA A 65 -5.67 21.34 8.35
N VAL A 66 -4.50 20.91 7.89
CA VAL A 66 -3.29 21.75 7.87
C VAL A 66 -2.54 21.55 6.55
N PRO A 67 -1.71 22.53 6.12
CA PRO A 67 -0.91 22.39 4.92
C PRO A 67 0.07 21.22 5.00
N LEU A 68 0.27 20.56 3.86
CA LEU A 68 1.37 19.64 3.60
C LEU A 68 1.81 19.79 2.16
N THR A 69 2.89 19.12 1.76
CA THR A 69 3.23 19.02 0.34
C THR A 69 2.62 17.75 -0.27
N LEU A 70 2.25 17.83 -1.54
CA LEU A 70 1.84 16.65 -2.31
C LEU A 70 2.98 15.60 -2.32
N GLY A 71 4.25 16.05 -2.31
CA GLY A 71 5.41 15.17 -2.17
C GLY A 71 5.43 14.39 -0.86
N GLN A 72 5.03 14.99 0.27
CA GLN A 72 4.89 14.29 1.56
C GLN A 72 3.80 13.21 1.49
N GLU A 73 2.69 13.46 0.82
CA GLU A 73 1.61 12.50 0.63
C GLU A 73 2.06 11.29 -0.19
N PHE A 74 2.70 11.51 -1.35
CA PHE A 74 3.27 10.43 -2.17
C PHE A 74 4.42 9.71 -1.46
N GLY A 75 5.24 10.42 -0.69
CA GLY A 75 6.30 9.85 0.14
C GLY A 75 5.78 8.89 1.21
N ALA A 76 4.65 9.22 1.83
CA ALA A 76 3.98 8.35 2.79
C ALA A 76 3.51 7.04 2.14
N PHE A 77 2.97 7.08 0.92
CA PHE A 77 2.61 5.88 0.16
C PHE A 77 3.85 5.04 -0.20
N ALA A 78 4.93 5.67 -0.67
CA ALA A 78 6.19 4.98 -0.96
C ALA A 78 6.76 4.28 0.28
N HIS A 79 6.76 4.97 1.42
CA HIS A 79 7.23 4.41 2.70
C HIS A 79 6.38 3.23 3.16
N ALA A 80 5.05 3.36 3.12
CA ALA A 80 4.13 2.28 3.50
C ALA A 80 4.31 1.05 2.60
N THR A 81 4.47 1.24 1.28
CA THR A 81 4.77 0.16 0.33
C THR A 81 6.07 -0.55 0.70
N GLY A 82 7.15 0.20 0.95
CA GLY A 82 8.45 -0.35 1.36
C GLY A 82 8.39 -1.15 2.66
N ARG A 83 7.59 -0.72 3.62
CA ARG A 83 7.34 -1.45 4.87
C ARG A 83 6.65 -2.80 4.63
N LEU A 84 5.66 -2.86 3.72
CA LEU A 84 4.99 -4.12 3.36
C LEU A 84 5.87 -5.03 2.52
N VAL A 85 6.69 -4.48 1.64
CA VAL A 85 7.71 -5.25 0.89
C VAL A 85 8.68 -5.97 1.84
N LYS A 86 9.12 -5.31 2.93
CA LYS A 86 9.97 -5.96 3.94
C LYS A 86 9.27 -7.15 4.60
N ARG A 87 7.99 -7.03 4.95
CA ARG A 87 7.20 -8.12 5.54
C ARG A 87 7.00 -9.28 4.56
N LEU A 88 6.65 -8.97 3.31
CA LEU A 88 6.50 -9.99 2.26
C LEU A 88 7.81 -10.75 1.98
N LYS A 89 8.96 -10.09 2.06
CA LYS A 89 10.26 -10.76 1.91
C LYS A 89 10.51 -11.75 3.05
N LEU A 90 10.25 -11.34 4.29
CA LEU A 90 10.38 -12.23 5.45
C LEU A 90 9.42 -13.41 5.34
N GLU A 91 8.16 -13.16 4.97
CA GLU A 91 7.18 -14.21 4.74
C GLU A 91 7.62 -15.19 3.65
N ARG A 92 8.14 -14.68 2.54
CA ARG A 92 8.62 -15.51 1.43
C ARG A 92 9.70 -16.51 1.85
N GLU A 93 10.61 -16.12 2.75
CA GLU A 93 11.69 -17.00 3.21
C GLU A 93 11.19 -18.21 4.02
N HIS A 94 9.98 -18.15 4.59
CA HIS A 94 9.37 -19.30 5.27
C HIS A 94 8.94 -20.42 4.30
N TRP A 95 8.82 -20.12 3.00
CA TRP A 95 8.32 -21.03 1.96
C TRP A 95 9.43 -21.75 1.19
N ASN A 96 10.58 -22.00 1.82
CA ASN A 96 11.73 -22.73 1.27
C ASN A 96 11.85 -24.14 1.85
N LYS A 97 10.74 -24.85 2.02
CA LYS A 97 10.71 -26.12 2.72
C LYS A 97 10.08 -27.24 1.92
N SER A 98 10.29 -28.49 2.36
CA SER A 98 9.79 -29.69 1.70
C SER A 98 9.37 -30.73 2.71
N CYS A 99 8.16 -31.31 2.53
CA CYS A 99 7.66 -32.44 3.29
C CYS A 99 7.97 -33.80 2.67
N LEU A 100 8.73 -33.84 1.56
CA LEU A 100 9.06 -35.09 0.89
C LEU A 100 9.88 -36.01 1.80
N GLY A 101 9.52 -37.30 1.80
CA GLY A 101 10.07 -38.29 2.69
C GLY A 101 9.27 -38.55 3.97
N GLY A 102 8.24 -37.71 4.25
CA GLY A 102 7.24 -37.98 5.30
C GLY A 102 6.25 -39.06 4.94
N THR A 103 6.12 -39.36 3.65
CA THR A 103 5.18 -40.29 3.05
C THR A 103 3.73 -39.97 3.35
N ALA A 104 2.97 -40.86 3.99
CA ALA A 104 1.52 -40.71 4.15
C ALA A 104 1.13 -39.69 5.25
N VAL A 105 1.85 -39.69 6.38
CA VAL A 105 1.45 -38.93 7.59
C VAL A 105 2.63 -38.25 8.31
N GLY A 106 3.85 -38.33 7.80
CA GLY A 106 5.03 -37.75 8.44
C GLY A 106 6.03 -38.77 9.01
N THR A 107 5.62 -40.01 9.23
CA THR A 107 6.49 -41.07 9.80
C THR A 107 7.59 -41.54 8.86
N GLY A 108 7.41 -41.36 7.54
CA GLY A 108 8.33 -41.86 6.54
C GLY A 108 8.24 -43.35 6.31
N MET A 109 7.15 -43.98 6.70
CA MET A 109 6.94 -45.40 6.39
C MET A 109 7.04 -45.65 4.89
N SER A 110 7.77 -46.66 4.47
CA SER A 110 8.09 -46.97 3.07
C SER A 110 9.05 -45.98 2.38
N CYS A 111 9.67 -45.07 3.11
CA CYS A 111 10.76 -44.23 2.60
C CYS A 111 12.09 -44.94 2.69
N LEU A 112 12.88 -44.92 1.62
CA LEU A 112 14.22 -45.51 1.64
C LEU A 112 15.17 -44.70 2.55
N PRO A 113 16.09 -45.38 3.25
CA PRO A 113 17.14 -44.69 4.02
C PRO A 113 17.91 -43.71 3.14
N GLY A 114 18.16 -42.50 3.65
CA GLY A 114 18.87 -41.46 2.92
C GLY A 114 18.05 -40.64 1.95
N PHE A 115 16.83 -41.01 1.61
CA PHE A 115 15.99 -40.25 0.66
C PHE A 115 15.75 -38.81 1.11
N ARG A 116 15.42 -38.57 2.38
CA ARG A 116 15.17 -37.22 2.92
C ARG A 116 16.36 -36.27 2.78
N GLN A 117 17.57 -36.81 2.96
CA GLN A 117 18.81 -36.04 2.88
C GLN A 117 19.13 -35.59 1.45
N VAL A 118 18.82 -36.44 0.46
CA VAL A 118 19.16 -36.16 -0.93
C VAL A 118 18.04 -35.38 -1.65
N ILE A 119 16.76 -35.57 -1.27
CA ILE A 119 15.65 -34.93 -1.99
C ILE A 119 15.65 -33.41 -1.82
N ALA A 120 15.94 -32.87 -0.64
CA ALA A 120 16.04 -31.44 -0.41
C ALA A 120 17.13 -30.79 -1.26
N GLN A 121 18.31 -31.48 -1.39
CA GLN A 121 19.38 -31.00 -2.25
C GLN A 121 18.96 -30.99 -3.73
N HIS A 122 18.36 -32.07 -4.21
CA HIS A 122 17.88 -32.14 -5.60
C HIS A 122 16.81 -31.10 -5.91
N LEU A 123 15.91 -30.84 -4.98
CA LEU A 123 14.93 -29.75 -5.11
C LEU A 123 15.61 -28.39 -5.16
N SER A 124 16.64 -28.18 -4.32
CA SER A 124 17.43 -26.95 -4.34
C SER A 124 18.10 -26.72 -5.70
N ASP A 125 18.69 -27.77 -6.26
CA ASP A 125 19.35 -27.73 -7.58
C ASP A 125 18.35 -27.40 -8.71
N VAL A 126 17.17 -28.03 -8.69
CA VAL A 126 16.11 -27.79 -9.68
C VAL A 126 15.50 -26.41 -9.55
N CYS A 127 15.26 -25.93 -8.33
CA CYS A 127 14.65 -24.64 -8.07
C CYS A 127 15.63 -23.46 -8.12
N GLY A 128 16.93 -23.73 -8.15
CA GLY A 128 17.98 -22.69 -8.16
C GLY A 128 18.03 -21.87 -6.87
N ARG A 129 17.57 -22.45 -5.74
CA ARG A 129 17.53 -21.82 -4.42
C ARG A 129 17.59 -22.88 -3.30
N PRO A 130 18.06 -22.53 -2.10
CA PRO A 130 18.06 -23.47 -0.99
C PRO A 130 16.63 -23.93 -0.66
N ILE A 131 16.44 -25.23 -0.53
CA ILE A 131 15.24 -25.88 0.00
C ILE A 131 15.66 -26.79 1.12
N GLU A 132 15.01 -26.67 2.27
CA GLU A 132 15.27 -27.47 3.45
C GLU A 132 14.15 -28.48 3.66
N THR A 133 14.45 -29.56 4.36
CA THR A 133 13.41 -30.46 4.86
C THR A 133 12.68 -29.78 6.02
N GLU A 134 11.35 -29.93 6.10
CA GLU A 134 10.58 -29.45 7.25
C GLU A 134 11.14 -29.99 8.56
N GLU A 135 11.16 -29.15 9.58
CA GLU A 135 11.61 -29.51 10.92
C GLU A 135 10.72 -30.60 11.52
N ASP A 136 9.41 -30.43 11.37
CA ASP A 136 8.40 -31.42 11.73
C ASP A 136 7.57 -31.78 10.49
N LEU A 137 7.75 -33.03 10.02
CA LEU A 137 7.04 -33.51 8.83
C LEU A 137 5.54 -33.71 9.05
N PHE A 138 5.10 -33.91 10.30
CA PHE A 138 3.68 -34.01 10.64
C PHE A 138 3.01 -32.65 10.50
N ASP A 139 3.64 -31.63 11.08
CA ASP A 139 3.17 -30.24 10.98
C ASP A 139 3.14 -29.77 9.52
N GLY A 140 4.23 -29.91 8.78
CA GLY A 140 4.34 -29.48 7.38
C GLY A 140 3.32 -30.17 6.45
N MET A 141 2.80 -31.36 6.79
CA MET A 141 1.80 -32.07 6.01
C MET A 141 0.36 -31.72 6.39
N MET A 142 0.08 -31.41 7.65
CA MET A 142 -1.28 -31.16 8.13
C MET A 142 -1.59 -29.70 8.35
N ALA A 143 -0.61 -28.85 8.64
CA ALA A 143 -0.82 -27.44 8.89
C ALA A 143 -1.18 -26.68 7.61
N THR A 144 -2.10 -25.72 7.74
CA THR A 144 -2.60 -24.92 6.61
C THR A 144 -2.66 -23.43 6.93
N ASP A 145 -2.39 -23.06 8.18
CA ASP A 145 -2.38 -21.68 8.69
C ASP A 145 -1.36 -20.78 7.97
N GLY A 146 -0.19 -21.33 7.60
CA GLY A 146 0.82 -20.59 6.84
C GLY A 146 0.25 -19.95 5.56
N LEU A 147 -0.62 -20.65 4.81
CA LEU A 147 -1.24 -20.09 3.61
C LEU A 147 -2.17 -18.92 3.92
N VAL A 148 -2.86 -18.94 5.06
CA VAL A 148 -3.69 -17.82 5.54
C VAL A 148 -2.80 -16.62 5.84
N ILE A 149 -1.68 -16.82 6.55
CA ILE A 149 -0.71 -15.78 6.91
C ILE A 149 -0.11 -15.15 5.66
N ALA A 150 0.38 -15.96 4.73
CA ALA A 150 0.94 -15.48 3.47
C ALA A 150 -0.07 -14.64 2.68
N HIS A 151 -1.31 -15.12 2.55
CA HIS A 151 -2.35 -14.37 1.86
C HIS A 151 -2.78 -13.11 2.62
N ALA A 152 -2.75 -13.11 3.95
CA ALA A 152 -3.02 -11.91 4.75
C ALA A 152 -2.01 -10.79 4.48
N HIS A 153 -0.73 -11.12 4.22
CA HIS A 153 0.26 -10.14 3.78
C HIS A 153 -0.04 -9.57 2.39
N VAL A 154 -0.50 -10.41 1.45
CA VAL A 154 -0.96 -9.98 0.12
C VAL A 154 -2.21 -9.09 0.25
N GLN A 155 -3.15 -9.47 1.10
CA GLN A 155 -4.36 -8.69 1.40
C GLN A 155 -4.03 -7.32 2.02
N ALA A 156 -3.09 -7.26 2.95
CA ALA A 156 -2.66 -6.00 3.57
C ALA A 156 -2.06 -5.04 2.52
N LEU A 157 -1.28 -5.56 1.57
CA LEU A 157 -0.76 -4.78 0.45
C LEU A 157 -1.89 -4.31 -0.47
N ALA A 158 -2.82 -5.19 -0.84
CA ALA A 158 -3.97 -4.84 -1.66
C ALA A 158 -4.79 -3.71 -1.02
N THR A 159 -5.02 -3.76 0.28
CA THR A 159 -5.70 -2.70 1.04
C THR A 159 -4.98 -1.35 0.95
N LEU A 160 -3.65 -1.35 1.04
CA LEU A 160 -2.85 -0.12 0.88
C LEU A 160 -2.97 0.42 -0.56
N VAL A 161 -2.86 -0.44 -1.57
CA VAL A 161 -2.97 -0.04 -2.99
C VAL A 161 -4.36 0.49 -3.30
N TRP A 162 -5.41 -0.11 -2.74
CA TRP A 162 -6.78 0.39 -2.81
C TRP A 162 -6.91 1.80 -2.24
N LYS A 163 -6.34 2.03 -1.04
CA LYS A 163 -6.34 3.38 -0.43
C LYS A 163 -5.66 4.40 -1.33
N MET A 164 -4.49 4.09 -1.88
CA MET A 164 -3.78 4.98 -2.82
C MET A 164 -4.65 5.32 -4.03
N ALA A 165 -5.24 4.32 -4.66
CA ALA A 165 -6.08 4.50 -5.84
C ALA A 165 -7.31 5.37 -5.54
N ARG A 166 -7.93 5.19 -4.35
CA ARG A 166 -9.06 5.99 -3.88
C ARG A 166 -8.68 7.44 -3.69
N ASP A 167 -7.59 7.70 -2.99
CA ASP A 167 -7.15 9.06 -2.70
C ASP A 167 -6.73 9.79 -3.99
N ILE A 168 -5.96 9.13 -4.86
CA ILE A 168 -5.57 9.66 -6.18
C ILE A 168 -6.81 9.98 -7.04
N ARG A 169 -7.81 9.09 -7.08
CA ARG A 169 -9.07 9.33 -7.79
C ARG A 169 -9.81 10.55 -7.24
N LEU A 170 -9.83 10.72 -5.92
CA LEU A 170 -10.47 11.84 -5.25
C LEU A 170 -9.74 13.16 -5.55
N LEU A 171 -8.42 13.20 -5.42
CA LEU A 171 -7.60 14.37 -5.73
C LEU A 171 -7.74 14.83 -7.20
N ALA A 172 -7.94 13.88 -8.12
CA ALA A 172 -8.15 14.14 -9.54
C ALA A 172 -9.61 14.44 -9.92
N SER A 173 -10.54 14.45 -8.96
CA SER A 173 -11.96 14.64 -9.25
C SER A 173 -12.26 16.02 -9.83
N GLY A 174 -13.20 16.11 -10.75
CA GLY A 174 -13.62 17.34 -11.38
C GLY A 174 -13.37 17.34 -12.89
N PRO A 175 -12.50 18.21 -13.44
CA PRO A 175 -11.53 19.09 -12.77
C PRO A 175 -12.08 20.41 -12.20
N ARG A 176 -13.25 20.89 -12.64
CA ARG A 176 -13.79 22.19 -12.22
C ARG A 176 -14.76 22.11 -11.03
N ALA A 177 -15.49 21.00 -10.91
CA ALA A 177 -16.50 20.79 -9.87
C ALA A 177 -16.07 19.70 -8.86
N GLY A 178 -14.79 19.52 -8.65
CA GLY A 178 -14.20 18.60 -7.69
C GLY A 178 -12.90 19.17 -7.14
N PHE A 179 -12.04 18.31 -6.57
CA PHE A 179 -10.80 18.79 -5.96
C PHE A 179 -9.80 19.33 -6.98
N GLY A 180 -9.64 18.68 -8.13
CA GLY A 180 -8.79 19.20 -9.22
C GLY A 180 -7.33 19.46 -8.84
N GLU A 181 -6.80 18.80 -7.79
CA GLU A 181 -5.44 19.04 -7.31
C GLU A 181 -4.36 18.40 -8.18
N ILE A 182 -4.73 17.29 -8.83
CA ILE A 182 -3.85 16.56 -9.75
C ILE A 182 -4.58 16.21 -11.06
N ASN A 183 -3.82 15.93 -12.11
CA ASN A 183 -4.35 15.39 -13.36
C ASN A 183 -3.79 13.99 -13.59
N LEU A 184 -4.66 13.08 -14.04
CA LEU A 184 -4.28 11.71 -14.41
C LEU A 184 -4.07 11.60 -15.92
N PRO A 185 -3.19 10.69 -16.38
CA PRO A 185 -3.05 10.39 -17.81
C PRO A 185 -4.37 9.92 -18.41
N ALA A 186 -4.74 10.47 -19.57
CA ALA A 186 -5.86 10.00 -20.37
C ALA A 186 -5.48 8.70 -21.10
N VAL A 187 -5.95 7.55 -20.62
CA VAL A 187 -5.64 6.24 -21.22
C VAL A 187 -6.74 5.72 -22.12
N ALA A 188 -7.94 6.29 -22.05
CA ALA A 188 -9.09 5.94 -22.87
C ALA A 188 -10.06 7.13 -22.96
N PRO A 189 -10.90 7.22 -24.01
CA PRO A 189 -12.01 8.14 -24.05
C PRO A 189 -12.95 7.92 -22.87
N GLY A 190 -13.34 9.01 -22.20
CA GLY A 190 -14.13 8.90 -20.96
C GLY A 190 -15.65 8.82 -21.16
N SER A 191 -16.15 9.33 -22.30
CA SER A 191 -17.60 9.39 -22.56
C SER A 191 -17.87 9.60 -24.05
N SER A 192 -18.91 8.95 -24.55
CA SER A 192 -19.40 9.15 -25.92
C SER A 192 -20.29 10.40 -26.08
N ILE A 193 -20.82 10.93 -24.97
CA ILE A 193 -21.78 12.07 -24.99
C ILE A 193 -21.26 13.33 -24.29
N MET A 194 -20.15 13.25 -23.56
CA MET A 194 -19.53 14.37 -22.87
C MET A 194 -18.11 14.61 -23.38
N PRO A 195 -17.92 15.50 -24.38
CA PRO A 195 -16.61 15.78 -24.92
C PRO A 195 -15.63 16.27 -23.86
N GLY A 196 -14.39 15.73 -23.87
CA GLY A 196 -13.36 16.12 -22.90
C GLY A 196 -13.44 15.43 -21.53
N LYS A 197 -14.46 14.60 -21.27
CA LYS A 197 -14.51 13.83 -20.01
C LYS A 197 -13.47 12.69 -20.05
N VAL A 198 -12.60 12.66 -19.04
CA VAL A 198 -11.61 11.59 -18.82
C VAL A 198 -11.94 10.87 -17.52
N ASN A 199 -12.16 9.56 -17.57
CA ASN A 199 -12.41 8.76 -16.39
C ASN A 199 -11.10 8.20 -15.80
N PRO A 200 -11.00 8.06 -14.48
CA PRO A 200 -9.83 7.52 -13.80
C PRO A 200 -9.80 5.97 -13.86
N VAL A 201 -9.83 5.40 -15.08
CA VAL A 201 -10.04 3.96 -15.31
C VAL A 201 -8.95 3.08 -14.70
N ILE A 202 -7.71 3.59 -14.54
CA ILE A 202 -6.65 2.81 -13.90
C ILE A 202 -6.87 2.68 -12.39
N PRO A 203 -7.16 3.75 -11.60
CA PRO A 203 -7.64 3.60 -10.23
C PRO A 203 -8.86 2.69 -10.09
N GLU A 204 -9.82 2.74 -11.03
CA GLU A 204 -11.00 1.86 -11.01
C GLU A 204 -10.64 0.39 -11.22
N MET A 205 -9.71 0.09 -12.13
CA MET A 205 -9.16 -1.26 -12.31
C MET A 205 -8.49 -1.76 -11.01
N VAL A 206 -7.79 -0.88 -10.26
CA VAL A 206 -7.22 -1.22 -8.96
C VAL A 206 -8.31 -1.64 -7.97
N PHE A 207 -9.45 -0.94 -7.92
CA PHE A 207 -10.57 -1.31 -7.04
C PHE A 207 -11.06 -2.72 -7.34
N LEU A 208 -11.36 -3.03 -8.61
CA LEU A 208 -11.83 -4.35 -9.01
C LEU A 208 -10.83 -5.46 -8.65
N THR A 209 -9.53 -5.18 -8.84
CA THR A 209 -8.47 -6.12 -8.45
C THR A 209 -8.45 -6.37 -6.95
N THR A 210 -8.50 -5.32 -6.14
CA THR A 210 -8.39 -5.43 -4.68
C THR A 210 -9.65 -6.05 -4.07
N ASP A 211 -10.82 -5.81 -4.65
CA ASP A 211 -12.07 -6.48 -4.28
C ASP A 211 -11.98 -7.99 -4.53
N ARG A 212 -11.39 -8.39 -5.69
CA ARG A 212 -11.18 -9.80 -6.00
C ARG A 212 -10.18 -10.45 -5.04
N VAL A 213 -9.08 -9.78 -4.70
CA VAL A 213 -8.12 -10.27 -3.70
C VAL A 213 -8.80 -10.48 -2.34
N SER A 214 -9.68 -9.58 -1.93
CA SER A 214 -10.44 -9.69 -0.66
C SER A 214 -11.41 -10.87 -0.69
N ALA A 215 -12.12 -11.07 -1.79
CA ALA A 215 -13.01 -12.22 -1.97
C ALA A 215 -12.21 -13.54 -1.94
N ASN A 216 -11.05 -13.57 -2.59
CA ASN A 216 -10.16 -14.73 -2.59
C ASN A 216 -9.63 -15.05 -1.20
N HIS A 217 -9.33 -14.04 -0.36
CA HIS A 217 -8.90 -14.25 1.02
C HIS A 217 -9.99 -15.00 1.82
N THR A 218 -11.22 -14.54 1.73
CA THR A 218 -12.35 -15.19 2.39
C THR A 218 -12.55 -16.63 1.91
N GLY A 219 -12.50 -16.84 0.59
CA GLY A 219 -12.62 -18.18 0.00
C GLY A 219 -11.47 -19.11 0.37
N LEU A 220 -10.24 -18.57 0.46
CA LEU A 220 -9.05 -19.30 0.89
C LEU A 220 -9.19 -19.78 2.34
N VAL A 221 -9.57 -18.89 3.27
CA VAL A 221 -9.79 -19.24 4.68
C VAL A 221 -10.86 -20.32 4.81
N ALA A 222 -11.99 -20.16 4.12
CA ALA A 222 -13.07 -21.17 4.14
C ALA A 222 -12.62 -22.53 3.57
N GLY A 223 -11.82 -22.51 2.50
CA GLY A 223 -11.32 -23.74 1.86
C GLY A 223 -10.34 -24.53 2.74
N ILE A 224 -9.54 -23.84 3.56
CA ILE A 224 -8.59 -24.46 4.49
C ILE A 224 -9.29 -25.25 5.59
N LEU A 225 -10.47 -24.83 6.04
CA LEU A 225 -11.23 -25.50 7.07
C LEU A 225 -11.72 -26.91 6.67
N SER A 226 -11.52 -27.32 5.42
CA SER A 226 -11.89 -28.66 4.93
C SER A 226 -10.81 -29.75 5.16
N GLY A 227 -9.64 -29.40 5.73
CA GLY A 227 -8.62 -30.37 6.14
C GLY A 227 -9.02 -31.14 7.41
N TRP A 228 -8.65 -32.43 7.48
CA TRP A 228 -8.98 -33.29 8.61
C TRP A 228 -7.77 -34.14 9.02
N LEU A 229 -7.52 -34.20 10.32
CA LEU A 229 -6.45 -35.01 10.91
C LEU A 229 -5.11 -34.77 10.23
N GLU A 230 -4.43 -35.79 9.77
CA GLU A 230 -3.07 -35.76 9.19
C GLU A 230 -3.06 -35.26 7.73
N LEU A 231 -4.16 -34.75 7.18
CA LEU A 231 -4.24 -34.24 5.82
C LEU A 231 -4.74 -32.78 5.79
N GLY A 232 -3.82 -31.83 5.73
CA GLY A 232 -4.13 -30.42 5.55
C GLY A 232 -4.34 -29.99 4.09
N THR A 233 -4.09 -30.85 3.14
CA THR A 233 -4.20 -30.56 1.70
C THR A 233 -5.62 -30.70 1.19
N SER A 234 -6.54 -29.97 1.76
CA SER A 234 -7.89 -29.89 1.22
C SER A 234 -7.92 -29.02 -0.01
N SER A 235 -8.49 -29.51 -1.07
CA SER A 235 -8.85 -28.87 -2.34
C SER A 235 -7.83 -27.84 -2.94
N GLY A 236 -7.70 -27.79 -4.25
CA GLY A 236 -6.90 -26.80 -4.97
C GLY A 236 -7.45 -25.35 -4.89
N ILE A 237 -8.61 -25.12 -4.28
CA ILE A 237 -9.26 -23.80 -4.18
C ILE A 237 -8.40 -22.80 -3.42
N PRO A 238 -7.86 -23.07 -2.21
CA PRO A 238 -7.02 -22.14 -1.48
C PRO A 238 -5.77 -21.70 -2.26
N VAL A 239 -5.05 -22.65 -2.84
CA VAL A 239 -3.83 -22.37 -3.64
C VAL A 239 -4.19 -21.60 -4.91
N LYS A 240 -5.27 -21.97 -5.61
CA LYS A 240 -5.76 -21.23 -6.78
C LYS A 240 -6.10 -19.79 -6.42
N SER A 241 -6.79 -19.56 -5.31
CA SER A 241 -7.14 -18.22 -4.83
C SER A 241 -5.89 -17.40 -4.51
N PHE A 242 -4.86 -18.03 -3.94
CA PHE A 242 -3.58 -17.40 -3.67
C PHE A 242 -2.89 -16.96 -4.97
N ILE A 243 -2.73 -17.85 -5.93
CA ILE A 243 -2.10 -17.58 -7.24
C ILE A 243 -2.83 -16.46 -7.97
N GLU A 244 -4.16 -16.54 -8.06
CA GLU A 244 -4.98 -15.52 -8.72
C GLU A 244 -4.80 -14.15 -8.07
N SER A 245 -4.79 -14.10 -6.73
CA SER A 245 -4.59 -12.84 -5.98
C SER A 245 -3.22 -12.22 -6.25
N CYS A 246 -2.18 -13.03 -6.23
CA CYS A 246 -0.81 -12.57 -6.48
C CYS A 246 -0.65 -12.07 -7.93
N ASP A 247 -1.14 -12.83 -8.91
CA ASP A 247 -1.04 -12.47 -10.33
C ASP A 247 -1.81 -11.17 -10.64
N LEU A 248 -3.07 -11.09 -10.20
CA LEU A 248 -3.90 -9.89 -10.40
C LEU A 248 -3.29 -8.67 -9.73
N LEU A 249 -2.86 -8.79 -8.46
CA LEU A 249 -2.29 -7.67 -7.72
C LEU A 249 -0.96 -7.21 -8.33
N ALA A 250 -0.08 -8.14 -8.69
CA ALA A 250 1.21 -7.82 -9.30
C ALA A 250 1.04 -7.09 -10.65
N ARG A 251 0.15 -7.57 -11.52
CA ARG A 251 -0.16 -6.90 -12.80
C ARG A 251 -0.80 -5.54 -12.57
N SER A 252 -1.76 -5.45 -11.67
CA SER A 252 -2.44 -4.20 -11.34
C SER A 252 -1.46 -3.13 -10.84
N MET A 253 -0.53 -3.47 -9.94
CA MET A 253 0.48 -2.53 -9.44
C MET A 253 1.43 -2.03 -10.54
N ARG A 254 1.84 -2.91 -11.47
CA ARG A 254 2.68 -2.50 -12.62
C ARG A 254 1.94 -1.53 -13.54
N ILE A 255 0.68 -1.81 -13.84
CA ILE A 255 -0.18 -0.95 -14.67
C ILE A 255 -0.43 0.38 -13.94
N PHE A 256 -0.74 0.33 -12.64
CA PHE A 256 -0.99 1.51 -11.82
C PHE A 256 0.24 2.42 -11.79
N ALA A 257 1.44 1.88 -11.59
CA ALA A 257 2.68 2.62 -11.66
C ALA A 257 2.87 3.30 -13.03
N ALA A 258 2.90 2.50 -14.11
CA ALA A 258 3.28 2.97 -15.43
C ALA A 258 2.22 3.81 -16.14
N LYS A 259 0.92 3.52 -15.93
CA LYS A 259 -0.19 4.17 -16.67
C LYS A 259 -0.96 5.20 -15.85
N CYS A 260 -0.67 5.31 -14.55
CA CYS A 260 -1.29 6.32 -13.69
C CYS A 260 -0.21 7.13 -12.97
N ILE A 261 0.51 6.54 -11.98
CA ILE A 261 1.42 7.28 -11.10
C ILE A 261 2.47 8.07 -11.87
N ASP A 262 3.19 7.44 -12.80
CA ASP A 262 4.30 8.08 -13.54
C ASP A 262 3.86 9.31 -14.34
N GLY A 263 2.61 9.33 -14.80
CA GLY A 263 2.06 10.42 -15.61
C GLY A 263 1.23 11.46 -14.85
N ILE A 264 1.11 11.36 -13.52
CA ILE A 264 0.41 12.36 -12.72
C ILE A 264 1.12 13.72 -12.83
N THR A 265 0.33 14.79 -13.00
CA THR A 265 0.79 16.18 -12.87
C THR A 265 0.00 16.90 -11.77
N ALA A 266 0.62 17.91 -11.15
CA ALA A 266 0.00 18.69 -10.07
C ALA A 266 -0.51 20.04 -10.59
N ASN A 267 -1.69 20.47 -10.16
CA ASN A 267 -2.24 21.80 -10.37
C ASN A 267 -1.74 22.74 -9.26
N ARG A 268 -0.48 23.14 -9.33
CA ARG A 268 0.29 23.81 -8.27
C ARG A 268 -0.40 25.08 -7.74
N GLU A 269 -0.80 25.97 -8.65
CA GLU A 269 -1.45 27.24 -8.29
C GLU A 269 -2.78 26.96 -7.59
N HIS A 270 -3.63 26.12 -8.17
CA HIS A 270 -4.90 25.73 -7.58
C HIS A 270 -4.74 25.12 -6.17
N CYS A 271 -3.78 24.21 -5.98
CA CYS A 271 -3.48 23.64 -4.66
C CYS A 271 -3.09 24.72 -3.64
N ARG A 272 -2.24 25.68 -4.05
CA ARG A 272 -1.80 26.79 -3.20
C ARG A 272 -2.96 27.72 -2.86
N GLU A 273 -3.74 28.17 -3.85
CA GLU A 273 -4.91 29.03 -3.66
C GLU A 273 -5.93 28.44 -2.69
N MET A 274 -6.29 27.17 -2.88
CA MET A 274 -7.18 26.45 -1.96
C MET A 274 -6.61 26.39 -0.53
N THR A 275 -5.29 26.22 -0.39
CA THR A 275 -4.63 26.19 0.92
C THR A 275 -4.69 27.57 1.58
N GLU A 276 -4.35 28.62 0.87
CA GLU A 276 -4.31 29.99 1.40
C GLU A 276 -5.71 30.53 1.76
N MET A 277 -6.75 30.06 1.08
CA MET A 277 -8.16 30.41 1.39
C MET A 277 -8.72 29.67 2.61
N SER A 278 -8.05 28.61 3.08
CA SER A 278 -8.59 27.84 4.20
C SER A 278 -8.49 28.59 5.52
N THR A 279 -9.59 28.64 6.24
CA THR A 279 -9.65 29.26 7.57
C THR A 279 -8.93 28.44 8.65
N SER A 280 -8.59 27.19 8.36
CA SER A 280 -7.78 26.36 9.27
C SER A 280 -6.39 26.90 9.55
N LEU A 281 -5.87 27.79 8.67
CA LEU A 281 -4.59 28.47 8.87
C LEU A 281 -4.59 29.37 10.12
N ALA A 282 -5.73 29.83 10.59
CA ALA A 282 -5.86 30.58 11.85
C ALA A 282 -5.43 29.75 13.07
N THR A 283 -5.33 28.43 12.95
CA THR A 283 -4.82 27.55 14.02
C THR A 283 -3.43 27.95 14.51
N MET A 284 -2.56 28.42 13.60
CA MET A 284 -1.23 28.91 13.96
C MET A 284 -1.28 30.12 14.89
N VAL A 285 -2.17 31.06 14.58
CA VAL A 285 -2.40 32.23 15.40
C VAL A 285 -3.00 31.82 16.76
N SER A 286 -4.00 30.94 16.75
CA SER A 286 -4.61 30.42 17.98
C SER A 286 -3.59 29.83 18.95
N THR A 287 -2.62 29.08 18.42
CA THR A 287 -1.59 28.42 19.22
C THR A 287 -0.60 29.39 19.85
N LEU A 288 -0.25 30.48 19.14
CA LEU A 288 0.77 31.43 19.57
C LEU A 288 0.22 32.67 20.30
N PHE A 289 -0.94 33.15 19.87
CA PHE A 289 -1.52 34.41 20.35
C PHE A 289 -2.85 34.22 21.09
N GLY A 290 -3.30 32.98 21.27
CA GLY A 290 -4.52 32.64 21.97
C GLY A 290 -5.70 32.37 21.05
N TYR A 291 -6.62 31.50 21.51
CA TYR A 291 -7.77 31.01 20.76
C TYR A 291 -8.68 32.13 20.27
N GLU A 292 -8.93 33.15 21.10
CA GLU A 292 -9.81 34.27 20.75
C GLU A 292 -9.29 35.10 19.57
N VAL A 293 -7.96 35.30 19.50
CA VAL A 293 -7.33 36.04 18.39
C VAL A 293 -7.49 35.28 17.08
N GLY A 294 -7.17 33.99 17.11
CA GLY A 294 -7.34 33.13 15.91
C GLY A 294 -8.79 33.03 15.46
N THR A 295 -9.73 32.92 16.42
CA THR A 295 -11.16 32.88 16.12
C THR A 295 -11.65 34.18 15.46
N LYS A 296 -11.24 35.34 15.96
CA LYS A 296 -11.59 36.65 15.34
C LYS A 296 -11.08 36.73 13.90
N ILE A 297 -9.84 36.33 13.65
CA ILE A 297 -9.26 36.32 12.29
C ILE A 297 -10.03 35.38 11.38
N ALA A 298 -10.35 34.17 11.85
CA ALA A 298 -11.11 33.19 11.07
C ALA A 298 -12.51 33.69 10.72
N HIS A 299 -13.22 34.32 11.66
CA HIS A 299 -14.54 34.89 11.40
C HIS A 299 -14.50 36.02 10.34
N VAL A 300 -13.56 36.96 10.45
CA VAL A 300 -13.38 38.01 9.46
C VAL A 300 -13.06 37.41 8.07
N ALA A 301 -12.22 36.39 8.03
CA ALA A 301 -11.90 35.71 6.78
C ALA A 301 -13.12 35.05 6.12
N ILE A 302 -13.99 34.43 6.92
CA ILE A 302 -15.26 33.83 6.44
C ILE A 302 -16.24 34.91 5.98
N ASP A 303 -16.50 35.90 6.82
CA ASP A 303 -17.55 36.90 6.58
C ASP A 303 -17.24 37.76 5.36
N GLU A 304 -15.95 38.08 5.13
CA GLU A 304 -15.51 38.93 4.02
C GLU A 304 -14.99 38.11 2.81
N ASN A 305 -14.96 36.78 2.90
CA ASN A 305 -14.44 35.87 1.87
C ASN A 305 -13.03 36.24 1.42
N ILE A 306 -12.13 36.46 2.41
CA ILE A 306 -10.70 36.76 2.22
C ILE A 306 -9.83 35.72 2.91
N THR A 307 -8.52 35.75 2.65
CA THR A 307 -7.58 34.84 3.34
C THR A 307 -7.42 35.22 4.82
N CYS A 308 -7.07 34.23 5.67
CA CYS A 308 -6.72 34.50 7.06
C CYS A 308 -5.54 35.49 7.19
N LYS A 309 -4.61 35.49 6.24
CA LYS A 309 -3.50 36.43 6.18
C LYS A 309 -3.99 37.86 6.01
N GLU A 310 -4.90 38.09 5.07
CA GLU A 310 -5.49 39.40 4.83
C GLU A 310 -6.34 39.86 6.02
N ALA A 311 -7.16 38.97 6.59
CA ALA A 311 -7.93 39.24 7.79
C ALA A 311 -7.04 39.64 8.97
N ALA A 312 -5.90 38.94 9.16
CA ALA A 312 -4.93 39.26 10.20
C ALA A 312 -4.31 40.65 10.01
N LYS A 313 -3.91 41.01 8.77
CA LYS A 313 -3.40 42.36 8.44
C LYS A 313 -4.41 43.45 8.76
N ARG A 314 -5.67 43.29 8.36
CA ARG A 314 -6.73 44.27 8.59
C ARG A 314 -7.09 44.41 10.06
N SER A 315 -6.99 43.33 10.82
CA SER A 315 -7.36 43.35 12.24
C SER A 315 -6.40 44.15 13.10
N GLY A 316 -5.12 44.31 12.69
CA GLY A 316 -4.08 44.93 13.52
C GLY A 316 -3.77 44.19 14.83
N LEU A 317 -4.26 42.95 15.00
CA LEU A 317 -4.08 42.17 16.21
C LEU A 317 -2.69 41.53 16.33
N LEU A 318 -1.97 41.44 15.20
CA LEU A 318 -0.63 40.85 15.12
C LEU A 318 0.36 41.85 14.50
N PRO A 319 1.65 41.80 14.90
CA PRO A 319 2.69 42.54 14.19
C PRO A 319 2.77 42.10 12.71
N ASP A 320 3.00 43.03 11.80
CA ASP A 320 3.07 42.74 10.35
C ASP A 320 4.07 41.64 10.02
N GLU A 321 5.26 41.66 10.65
CA GLU A 321 6.26 40.60 10.49
C GLU A 321 5.73 39.21 10.89
N ALA A 322 4.97 39.14 11.99
CA ALA A 322 4.36 37.89 12.44
C ALA A 322 3.31 37.39 11.45
N VAL A 323 2.52 38.31 10.85
CA VAL A 323 1.53 37.91 9.82
C VAL A 323 2.22 37.31 8.60
N GLU A 324 3.30 37.91 8.10
CA GLU A 324 4.01 37.37 6.93
C GLU A 324 4.59 35.99 7.19
N GLU A 325 5.21 35.76 8.34
CA GLU A 325 5.86 34.49 8.69
C GLU A 325 4.86 33.38 9.08
N LEU A 326 3.82 33.72 9.84
CA LEU A 326 2.86 32.74 10.36
C LEU A 326 1.87 32.23 9.29
N PHE A 327 1.65 33.00 8.25
CA PHE A 327 0.81 32.59 7.10
C PHE A 327 1.62 32.18 5.87
N ASP A 328 2.94 31.94 6.03
CA ASP A 328 3.73 31.27 5.00
C ASP A 328 3.37 29.78 4.97
N VAL A 329 2.48 29.40 4.07
CA VAL A 329 2.04 28.00 3.91
C VAL A 329 3.18 27.05 3.57
N THR A 330 4.30 27.54 3.03
CA THR A 330 5.50 26.74 2.76
C THR A 330 6.23 26.41 4.07
N ALA A 331 6.37 27.39 4.96
CA ALA A 331 6.98 27.17 6.28
C ALA A 331 6.14 26.18 7.11
N MET A 332 4.81 26.22 6.99
CA MET A 332 3.90 25.33 7.73
C MET A 332 4.08 23.83 7.39
N THR A 333 4.69 23.50 6.26
CA THR A 333 4.95 22.09 5.87
C THR A 333 6.27 21.54 6.40
N ASP A 334 7.06 22.38 7.08
CA ASP A 334 8.40 22.07 7.56
C ASP A 334 8.43 22.13 9.10
N PRO A 335 8.55 20.98 9.81
CA PRO A 335 8.55 20.95 11.27
C PRO A 335 9.64 21.80 11.94
N ASP A 336 10.84 21.89 11.32
CA ASP A 336 11.97 22.65 11.88
C ASP A 336 11.72 24.17 11.78
N LYS A 337 11.15 24.62 10.68
CA LYS A 337 10.71 26.01 10.50
C LYS A 337 9.59 26.38 11.48
N MET A 338 8.64 25.45 11.64
CA MET A 338 7.55 25.62 12.61
C MET A 338 8.08 25.75 14.04
N GLU A 339 9.04 24.90 14.44
CA GLU A 339 9.66 24.98 15.75
C GLU A 339 10.39 26.32 15.95
N ALA A 340 11.09 26.81 14.94
CA ALA A 340 11.75 28.11 14.95
C ALA A 340 10.75 29.27 15.14
N LEU A 341 9.61 29.26 14.43
CA LEU A 341 8.54 30.25 14.58
C LEU A 341 7.94 30.22 16.00
N PHE A 342 7.69 29.02 16.55
CA PHE A 342 7.22 28.88 17.93
C PHE A 342 8.20 29.48 18.94
N LYS A 343 9.51 29.26 18.76
CA LYS A 343 10.54 29.84 19.63
C LYS A 343 10.59 31.36 19.51
N LYS A 344 10.53 31.90 18.27
CA LYS A 344 10.56 33.34 17.99
C LYS A 344 9.42 34.10 18.65
N TYR A 345 8.19 33.56 18.53
CA TYR A 345 6.98 34.23 19.02
C TYR A 345 6.51 33.79 20.43
N LYS A 346 7.26 32.92 21.10
CA LYS A 346 6.90 32.43 22.44
C LYS A 346 6.74 33.55 23.49
N THR A 347 7.50 34.63 23.38
CA THR A 347 7.47 35.79 24.29
C THR A 347 6.26 36.70 24.09
N LEU A 348 5.56 36.57 22.93
CA LEU A 348 4.34 37.32 22.65
C LEU A 348 3.07 36.61 23.08
N ARG A 349 3.22 35.40 23.64
CA ARG A 349 2.11 34.65 24.23
C ARG A 349 1.51 35.46 25.39
N HIS A 350 0.38 36.11 25.18
CA HIS A 350 -0.48 36.53 26.26
C HIS A 350 -1.16 35.28 26.83
N VAL A 351 -0.71 34.86 28.04
CA VAL A 351 -1.34 33.80 28.83
C VAL A 351 -2.71 34.21 29.25
#